data_1da08e98c8d106e9bec26f16de5ecc93
#
_entry.id   1da08e98c8d106e9bec26f16de5ecc93
#
_cell.length_a   1.000
_cell.length_b   1.000
_cell.length_c   1.000
_cell.angle_alpha   90.00
_cell.angle_beta   90.00
_cell.angle_gamma   90.00
#
_symmetry.space_group_name_H-M   'P 1'
#
loop_
_entity.id
_entity.type
_entity.pdbx_description
1 polymer ?
#
loop_
_entity_poly.entity_id
_entity_poly.type
_entity_poly.pdbx_seq_one_letter_code
_entity_poly.pdbx_strand_id
1 'polypeptide(L)'
;KLSPSGMKLLGQGTVYAIYAVLAITYLVQVWKIWQVNAHVVKNPVPELQRYSFTQVAILDLAYMVTFGTELAVVSMLALFYVDMFSVDKITAGMLAGSYAVINLIARPAGGLLSDKFGRKVTLIIVFIGIAASFAVVSQVDQTWALPMVILAATFGGIFSKAGSGAVYAMVPLIQRRLTGQIAGMTGAYGNVGGVAFLTVLAMVSTPVFFMTISATAAVTLVFIALFLREPKGHMTEVLPDGTVQLIEVN
;
A
#
# COMPACT_ATOMS: atom_id res chain seq x y z
N LYS A 1 -19.37 14.58 15.49
CA LYS A 1 -20.69 14.10 15.02
C LYS A 1 -20.46 12.84 14.21
N LEU A 2 -21.02 11.71 14.65
CA LEU A 2 -20.82 10.39 14.05
C LEU A 2 -21.91 10.01 13.04
N SER A 3 -22.88 10.89 12.79
CA SER A 3 -23.88 10.73 11.76
C SER A 3 -24.23 12.06 11.10
N PRO A 4 -24.68 12.05 9.82
CA PRO A 4 -25.13 13.25 9.11
C PRO A 4 -26.29 13.98 9.82
N SER A 5 -27.12 13.25 10.57
CA SER A 5 -28.21 13.79 11.39
C SER A 5 -27.74 14.44 12.69
N GLY A 6 -26.45 14.38 13.02
CA GLY A 6 -25.91 14.91 14.27
C GLY A 6 -26.26 14.11 15.52
N MET A 7 -26.88 12.94 15.40
CA MET A 7 -27.12 12.05 16.52
C MET A 7 -25.81 11.43 17.01
N LYS A 8 -25.62 11.36 18.32
CA LYS A 8 -24.48 10.64 18.92
C LYS A 8 -24.78 9.15 18.87
N LEU A 9 -24.14 8.42 17.97
CA LEU A 9 -24.24 6.95 17.88
C LEU A 9 -23.60 6.25 19.08
N LEU A 10 -22.60 6.86 19.69
CA LEU A 10 -21.88 6.33 20.84
C LEU A 10 -21.93 7.32 22.00
N GLY A 11 -22.24 6.84 23.19
CA GLY A 11 -22.09 7.61 24.42
C GLY A 11 -20.62 7.88 24.73
N GLN A 12 -20.34 8.95 25.46
CA GLN A 12 -18.99 9.37 25.81
C GLN A 12 -18.23 8.29 26.61
N GLY A 13 -18.95 7.58 27.51
CA GLY A 13 -18.40 6.44 28.25
C GLY A 13 -17.98 5.28 27.35
N THR A 14 -18.78 4.96 26.32
CA THR A 14 -18.43 3.93 25.34
C THR A 14 -17.19 4.30 24.54
N VAL A 15 -17.04 5.57 24.15
CA VAL A 15 -15.84 6.06 23.45
C VAL A 15 -14.58 5.90 24.32
N TYR A 16 -14.67 6.29 25.60
CA TYR A 16 -13.54 6.11 26.52
C TYR A 16 -13.24 4.62 26.78
N ALA A 17 -14.24 3.76 26.87
CA ALA A 17 -14.04 2.32 27.00
C ALA A 17 -13.32 1.74 25.76
N ILE A 18 -13.69 2.16 24.55
CA ILE A 18 -13.00 1.77 23.31
C ILE A 18 -11.54 2.22 23.35
N TYR A 19 -11.27 3.47 23.71
CA TYR A 19 -9.88 3.95 23.80
C TYR A 19 -9.07 3.20 24.85
N ALA A 20 -9.66 2.87 26.00
CA ALA A 20 -9.00 2.09 27.03
C ALA A 20 -8.66 0.68 26.52
N VAL A 21 -9.58 0.00 25.84
CA VAL A 21 -9.33 -1.33 25.23
C VAL A 21 -8.22 -1.25 24.19
N LEU A 22 -8.24 -0.24 23.31
CA LEU A 22 -7.20 -0.03 22.30
C LEU A 22 -5.83 0.22 22.95
N ALA A 23 -5.78 1.06 23.98
CA ALA A 23 -4.54 1.34 24.72
C ALA A 23 -3.97 0.09 25.41
N ILE A 24 -4.85 -0.70 26.09
CA ILE A 24 -4.43 -1.95 26.74
C ILE A 24 -3.91 -2.94 25.68
N THR A 25 -4.63 -3.10 24.57
CA THR A 25 -4.21 -3.99 23.47
C THR A 25 -2.85 -3.56 22.92
N TYR A 26 -2.64 -2.27 22.69
CA TYR A 26 -1.36 -1.73 22.24
C TYR A 26 -0.23 -2.02 23.23
N LEU A 27 -0.44 -1.77 24.53
CA LEU A 27 0.57 -2.03 25.56
C LEU A 27 0.93 -3.52 25.66
N VAL A 28 -0.07 -4.42 25.57
CA VAL A 28 0.14 -5.86 25.54
C VAL A 28 0.95 -6.27 24.32
N GLN A 29 0.66 -5.72 23.14
CA GLN A 29 1.41 -5.99 21.91
C GLN A 29 2.86 -5.51 22.04
N VAL A 30 3.10 -4.28 22.51
CA VAL A 30 4.45 -3.75 22.74
C VAL A 30 5.23 -4.63 23.70
N TRP A 31 4.61 -5.05 24.82
CA TRP A 31 5.24 -5.94 25.78
C TRP A 31 5.61 -7.31 25.16
N LYS A 32 4.70 -7.90 24.37
CA LYS A 32 4.97 -9.16 23.66
C LYS A 32 6.08 -9.03 22.63
N ILE A 33 6.08 -7.94 21.85
CA ILE A 33 7.16 -7.64 20.90
C ILE A 33 8.49 -7.51 21.63
N TRP A 34 8.51 -6.80 22.76
CA TRP A 34 9.72 -6.66 23.58
C TRP A 34 10.21 -8.01 24.10
N GLN A 35 9.34 -8.84 24.67
CA GLN A 35 9.69 -10.16 25.16
C GLN A 35 10.40 -11.01 24.09
N VAL A 36 9.85 -11.02 22.87
CA VAL A 36 10.39 -11.82 21.76
C VAL A 36 11.71 -11.26 21.24
N ASN A 37 11.86 -9.94 21.22
CA ASN A 37 13.00 -9.28 20.57
C ASN A 37 14.09 -8.80 21.53
N ALA A 38 13.91 -8.91 22.84
CA ALA A 38 14.87 -8.43 23.82
C ALA A 38 16.28 -9.07 23.68
N HIS A 39 16.35 -10.32 23.19
CA HIS A 39 17.62 -10.98 22.93
C HIS A 39 18.39 -10.37 21.75
N VAL A 40 17.69 -9.85 20.73
CA VAL A 40 18.30 -9.23 19.53
C VAL A 40 18.92 -7.87 19.89
N VAL A 41 18.34 -7.16 20.87
CA VAL A 41 18.89 -5.89 21.36
C VAL A 41 20.22 -6.13 22.08
N LYS A 42 20.34 -7.25 22.82
CA LYS A 42 21.55 -7.60 23.56
C LYS A 42 22.62 -8.26 22.68
N ASN A 43 22.22 -9.06 21.71
CA ASN A 43 23.10 -9.81 20.83
C ASN A 43 22.80 -9.44 19.37
N PRO A 44 23.58 -8.54 18.74
CA PRO A 44 23.31 -8.11 17.38
C PRO A 44 23.34 -9.29 16.41
N VAL A 45 22.37 -9.29 15.49
CA VAL A 45 22.22 -10.33 14.47
C VAL A 45 23.46 -10.35 13.57
N PRO A 46 24.04 -11.54 13.25
CA PRO A 46 25.17 -11.69 12.35
C PRO A 46 24.90 -11.05 10.97
N GLU A 47 25.93 -10.51 10.30
CA GLU A 47 25.78 -9.78 9.04
C GLU A 47 25.05 -10.57 7.95
N LEU A 48 25.34 -11.87 7.81
CA LEU A 48 24.68 -12.75 6.83
C LEU A 48 23.17 -12.94 7.07
N GLN A 49 22.69 -12.63 8.26
CA GLN A 49 21.28 -12.73 8.64
C GLN A 49 20.57 -11.39 8.61
N ARG A 50 21.26 -10.29 8.34
CA ARG A 50 20.66 -8.95 8.24
C ARG A 50 20.05 -8.75 6.86
N TYR A 51 18.96 -7.99 6.81
CA TYR A 51 18.42 -7.51 5.55
C TYR A 51 19.02 -6.15 5.18
N SER A 52 19.04 -5.85 3.89
CA SER A 52 19.42 -4.51 3.43
C SER A 52 18.31 -3.52 3.76
N PHE A 53 18.56 -2.60 4.70
CA PHE A 53 17.59 -1.57 5.09
C PHE A 53 17.08 -0.76 3.90
N THR A 54 17.98 -0.37 2.98
CA THR A 54 17.60 0.40 1.79
C THR A 54 16.58 -0.35 0.93
N GLN A 55 16.73 -1.67 0.76
CA GLN A 55 15.79 -2.46 -0.04
C GLN A 55 14.42 -2.54 0.63
N VAL A 56 14.37 -2.74 1.94
CA VAL A 56 13.14 -2.75 2.72
C VAL A 56 12.47 -1.38 2.68
N ALA A 57 13.22 -0.30 2.91
CA ALA A 57 12.68 1.06 2.90
C ALA A 57 12.04 1.44 1.55
N ILE A 58 12.61 0.98 0.43
CA ILE A 58 12.02 1.20 -0.90
C ILE A 58 10.72 0.41 -1.05
N LEU A 59 10.66 -0.83 -0.57
CA LEU A 59 9.41 -1.61 -0.61
C LEU A 59 8.33 -1.02 0.31
N ASP A 60 8.72 -0.54 1.48
CA ASP A 60 7.84 0.14 2.43
C ASP A 60 7.25 1.39 1.79
N LEU A 61 8.10 2.22 1.14
CA LEU A 61 7.65 3.40 0.39
C LEU A 61 6.74 3.00 -0.79
N ALA A 62 7.11 1.96 -1.54
CA ALA A 62 6.31 1.47 -2.66
C ALA A 62 4.92 0.99 -2.18
N TYR A 63 4.87 0.24 -1.08
CA TYR A 63 3.60 -0.22 -0.54
C TYR A 63 2.78 0.90 0.11
N MET A 64 3.44 1.86 0.74
CA MET A 64 2.83 3.08 1.25
C MET A 64 2.07 3.82 0.13
N VAL A 65 2.66 3.93 -1.06
CA VAL A 65 2.01 4.58 -2.21
C VAL A 65 0.91 3.70 -2.80
N THR A 66 1.17 2.42 -3.09
CA THR A 66 0.20 1.56 -3.77
C THR A 66 -1.03 1.28 -2.90
N PHE A 67 -0.82 0.79 -1.69
CA PHE A 67 -1.91 0.46 -0.77
C PHE A 67 -2.57 1.70 -0.15
N GLY A 68 -1.76 2.72 0.18
CA GLY A 68 -2.28 3.99 0.67
C GLY A 68 -3.20 4.69 -0.34
N THR A 69 -2.81 4.70 -1.62
CA THR A 69 -3.67 5.20 -2.71
C THR A 69 -4.96 4.40 -2.80
N GLU A 70 -4.90 3.06 -2.73
CA GLU A 70 -6.08 2.21 -2.77
C GLU A 70 -7.07 2.58 -1.67
N LEU A 71 -6.61 2.67 -0.41
CA LEU A 71 -7.46 3.02 0.72
C LEU A 71 -8.10 4.41 0.58
N ALA A 72 -7.32 5.40 0.19
CA ALA A 72 -7.79 6.77 0.08
C ALA A 72 -8.80 6.93 -1.07
N VAL A 73 -8.51 6.35 -2.23
CA VAL A 73 -9.40 6.45 -3.41
C VAL A 73 -10.71 5.71 -3.17
N VAL A 74 -10.68 4.48 -2.64
CA VAL A 74 -11.91 3.74 -2.31
C VAL A 74 -12.79 4.54 -1.35
N SER A 75 -12.20 5.22 -0.36
CA SER A 75 -12.92 5.96 0.66
C SER A 75 -13.67 7.18 0.11
N MET A 76 -13.18 7.80 -0.98
CA MET A 76 -13.76 9.04 -1.52
C MET A 76 -14.54 8.85 -2.83
N LEU A 77 -14.33 7.73 -3.55
CA LEU A 77 -14.74 7.59 -4.94
C LEU A 77 -16.26 7.70 -5.14
N ALA A 78 -17.06 7.14 -4.24
CA ALA A 78 -18.52 7.26 -4.30
C ALA A 78 -18.98 8.72 -4.16
N LEU A 79 -18.41 9.45 -3.19
CA LEU A 79 -18.73 10.86 -2.97
C LEU A 79 -18.28 11.72 -4.17
N PHE A 80 -17.11 11.43 -4.72
CA PHE A 80 -16.59 12.09 -5.92
C PHE A 80 -17.56 11.98 -7.11
N TYR A 81 -18.13 10.79 -7.36
CA TYR A 81 -19.11 10.63 -8.44
C TYR A 81 -20.43 11.36 -8.17
N VAL A 82 -20.89 11.39 -6.93
CA VAL A 82 -22.09 12.16 -6.55
C VAL A 82 -21.86 13.65 -6.75
N ASP A 83 -20.77 14.18 -6.21
CA ASP A 83 -20.52 15.63 -6.16
C ASP A 83 -20.14 16.21 -7.53
N MET A 84 -19.35 15.48 -8.32
CA MET A 84 -18.84 15.95 -9.61
C MET A 84 -19.83 15.73 -10.77
N PHE A 85 -20.53 14.57 -10.76
CA PHE A 85 -21.36 14.13 -11.89
C PHE A 85 -22.84 14.00 -11.55
N SER A 86 -23.26 14.38 -10.35
CA SER A 86 -24.65 14.28 -9.88
C SER A 86 -25.25 12.86 -10.01
N VAL A 87 -24.39 11.83 -9.92
CA VAL A 87 -24.82 10.43 -9.93
C VAL A 87 -25.60 10.14 -8.64
N ASP A 88 -26.67 9.37 -8.71
CA ASP A 88 -27.39 8.95 -7.52
C ASP A 88 -26.50 8.10 -6.60
N LYS A 89 -26.81 8.12 -5.29
CA LYS A 89 -25.95 7.49 -4.26
C LYS A 89 -25.82 5.97 -4.41
N ILE A 90 -26.83 5.30 -4.94
CA ILE A 90 -26.83 3.84 -5.14
C ILE A 90 -25.88 3.50 -6.29
N THR A 91 -26.03 4.16 -7.43
CA THR A 91 -25.15 3.98 -8.59
C THR A 91 -23.71 4.35 -8.26
N ALA A 92 -23.48 5.47 -7.58
CA ALA A 92 -22.15 5.87 -7.13
C ALA A 92 -21.50 4.83 -6.20
N GLY A 93 -22.29 4.26 -5.28
CA GLY A 93 -21.85 3.17 -4.41
C GLY A 93 -21.49 1.90 -5.19
N MET A 94 -22.27 1.53 -6.20
CA MET A 94 -21.97 0.37 -7.07
C MET A 94 -20.69 0.60 -7.90
N LEU A 95 -20.48 1.79 -8.45
CA LEU A 95 -19.28 2.15 -9.19
C LEU A 95 -18.03 2.11 -8.30
N ALA A 96 -18.11 2.67 -7.09
CA ALA A 96 -17.02 2.58 -6.12
C ALA A 96 -16.78 1.14 -5.64
N GLY A 97 -17.84 0.35 -5.48
CA GLY A 97 -17.77 -1.08 -5.15
C GLY A 97 -17.07 -1.88 -6.25
N SER A 98 -17.38 -1.62 -7.52
CA SER A 98 -16.71 -2.28 -8.66
C SER A 98 -15.21 -2.02 -8.67
N TYR A 99 -14.79 -0.78 -8.37
CA TYR A 99 -13.38 -0.44 -8.18
C TYR A 99 -12.73 -1.31 -7.09
N ALA A 100 -13.42 -1.56 -5.96
CA ALA A 100 -12.89 -2.40 -4.90
C ALA A 100 -12.77 -3.88 -5.32
N VAL A 101 -13.76 -4.40 -6.07
CA VAL A 101 -13.79 -5.81 -6.54
C VAL A 101 -12.61 -6.13 -7.48
N ILE A 102 -12.13 -5.18 -8.27
CA ILE A 102 -10.95 -5.37 -9.13
C ILE A 102 -9.72 -5.85 -8.34
N ASN A 103 -9.66 -5.58 -7.04
CA ASN A 103 -8.58 -6.03 -6.16
C ASN A 103 -8.43 -7.56 -6.12
N LEU A 104 -9.53 -8.30 -6.26
CA LEU A 104 -9.51 -9.77 -6.27
C LEU A 104 -8.65 -10.34 -7.40
N ILE A 105 -8.55 -9.62 -8.51
CA ILE A 105 -7.81 -10.07 -9.70
C ILE A 105 -6.49 -9.30 -9.84
N ALA A 106 -6.50 -7.98 -9.70
CA ALA A 106 -5.34 -7.15 -9.99
C ALA A 106 -4.16 -7.40 -9.04
N ARG A 107 -4.42 -7.65 -7.75
CA ARG A 107 -3.35 -7.91 -6.78
C ARG A 107 -2.65 -9.26 -7.04
N PRO A 108 -3.32 -10.41 -7.17
CA PRO A 108 -2.67 -11.65 -7.57
C PRO A 108 -1.98 -11.55 -8.94
N ALA A 109 -2.63 -10.90 -9.93
CA ALA A 109 -2.05 -10.71 -11.25
C ALA A 109 -0.74 -9.91 -11.18
N GLY A 110 -0.67 -8.86 -10.37
CA GLY A 110 0.55 -8.08 -10.16
C GLY A 110 1.69 -8.94 -9.61
N GLY A 111 1.42 -9.81 -8.65
CA GLY A 111 2.39 -10.79 -8.14
C GLY A 111 2.87 -11.75 -9.23
N LEU A 112 1.94 -12.39 -9.93
CA LEU A 112 2.26 -13.35 -11.02
C LEU A 112 3.05 -12.70 -12.18
N LEU A 113 2.66 -11.49 -12.59
CA LEU A 113 3.38 -10.73 -13.61
C LEU A 113 4.78 -10.37 -13.14
N SER A 114 4.91 -10.01 -11.87
CA SER A 114 6.18 -9.72 -11.20
C SER A 114 7.11 -10.93 -11.22
N ASP A 115 6.59 -12.11 -10.91
CA ASP A 115 7.38 -13.35 -10.96
C ASP A 115 7.80 -13.74 -12.39
N LYS A 116 6.94 -13.46 -13.39
CA LYS A 116 7.18 -13.83 -14.79
C LYS A 116 8.09 -12.86 -15.54
N PHE A 117 7.94 -11.56 -15.34
CA PHE A 117 8.63 -10.52 -16.13
C PHE A 117 9.76 -9.80 -15.37
N GLY A 118 9.99 -10.18 -14.13
CA GLY A 118 10.94 -9.54 -13.23
C GLY A 118 10.26 -8.52 -12.30
N ARG A 119 10.64 -8.58 -11.03
CA ARG A 119 9.96 -7.84 -9.96
C ARG A 119 10.21 -6.35 -10.06
N LYS A 120 11.46 -5.95 -10.32
CA LYS A 120 11.82 -4.54 -10.50
C LYS A 120 11.15 -3.94 -11.73
N VAL A 121 11.15 -4.66 -12.86
CA VAL A 121 10.53 -4.19 -14.11
C VAL A 121 9.03 -4.00 -13.94
N THR A 122 8.35 -4.96 -13.33
CA THR A 122 6.91 -4.87 -13.05
C THR A 122 6.59 -3.68 -12.15
N LEU A 123 7.38 -3.45 -11.09
CA LEU A 123 7.20 -2.28 -10.22
C LEU A 123 7.39 -0.97 -10.99
N ILE A 124 8.39 -0.86 -11.86
CA ILE A 124 8.59 0.33 -12.70
C ILE A 124 7.36 0.59 -13.57
N ILE A 125 6.86 -0.43 -14.28
CA ILE A 125 5.68 -0.31 -15.16
C ILE A 125 4.46 0.12 -14.36
N VAL A 126 4.23 -0.52 -13.21
CA VAL A 126 3.10 -0.21 -12.34
C VAL A 126 3.16 1.23 -11.83
N PHE A 127 4.32 1.70 -11.39
CA PHE A 127 4.45 3.07 -10.88
C PHE A 127 4.33 4.13 -11.98
N ILE A 128 4.76 3.85 -13.20
CA ILE A 128 4.47 4.67 -14.38
C ILE A 128 2.94 4.73 -14.58
N GLY A 129 2.27 3.58 -14.51
CA GLY A 129 0.82 3.48 -14.65
C GLY A 129 0.06 4.26 -13.59
N ILE A 130 0.47 4.16 -12.31
CA ILE A 130 -0.13 4.95 -11.21
C ILE A 130 0.06 6.45 -11.47
N ALA A 131 1.29 6.87 -11.74
CA ALA A 131 1.60 8.29 -11.96
C ALA A 131 0.80 8.86 -13.14
N ALA A 132 0.78 8.18 -14.29
CA ALA A 132 0.07 8.63 -15.48
C ALA A 132 -1.45 8.63 -15.27
N SER A 133 -2.04 7.57 -14.71
CA SER A 133 -3.48 7.47 -14.50
C SER A 133 -3.99 8.56 -13.55
N PHE A 134 -3.32 8.78 -12.41
CA PHE A 134 -3.76 9.79 -11.46
C PHE A 134 -3.42 11.23 -11.91
N ALA A 135 -2.41 11.43 -12.76
CA ALA A 135 -2.21 12.70 -13.46
C ALA A 135 -3.39 13.02 -14.38
N VAL A 136 -3.93 12.03 -15.10
CA VAL A 136 -5.14 12.20 -15.93
C VAL A 136 -6.35 12.47 -15.04
N VAL A 137 -6.58 11.68 -13.99
CA VAL A 137 -7.72 11.86 -13.08
C VAL A 137 -7.67 13.23 -12.38
N SER A 138 -6.50 13.78 -12.14
CA SER A 138 -6.35 15.11 -11.55
C SER A 138 -6.85 16.26 -12.44
N GLN A 139 -6.98 16.01 -13.75
CA GLN A 139 -7.48 17.00 -14.73
C GLN A 139 -8.99 16.89 -14.97
N VAL A 140 -9.65 15.93 -14.33
CA VAL A 140 -11.09 15.70 -14.49
C VAL A 140 -11.89 16.89 -13.96
N ASP A 141 -12.80 17.38 -14.78
CA ASP A 141 -13.78 18.40 -14.46
C ASP A 141 -15.20 17.97 -14.90
N GLN A 142 -16.17 18.84 -14.75
CA GLN A 142 -17.58 18.57 -15.08
C GLN A 142 -17.85 18.40 -16.58
N THR A 143 -16.90 18.74 -17.46
CA THR A 143 -17.04 18.59 -18.92
C THR A 143 -16.73 17.17 -19.39
N TRP A 144 -16.09 16.37 -18.54
CA TRP A 144 -15.72 15.01 -18.88
C TRP A 144 -16.93 14.08 -18.86
N ALA A 145 -16.98 13.16 -19.82
CA ALA A 145 -17.98 12.09 -19.80
C ALA A 145 -17.69 11.11 -18.66
N LEU A 146 -18.69 10.82 -17.82
CA LEU A 146 -18.57 9.93 -16.67
C LEU A 146 -17.88 8.57 -17.01
N PRO A 147 -18.19 7.88 -18.13
CA PRO A 147 -17.49 6.64 -18.47
C PRO A 147 -15.97 6.79 -18.62
N MET A 148 -15.49 7.91 -19.16
CA MET A 148 -14.06 8.18 -19.31
C MET A 148 -13.38 8.33 -17.95
N VAL A 149 -14.06 8.98 -17.01
CA VAL A 149 -13.57 9.16 -15.63
C VAL A 149 -13.51 7.82 -14.90
N ILE A 150 -14.55 7.02 -15.04
CA ILE A 150 -14.59 5.65 -14.48
C ILE A 150 -13.42 4.82 -15.02
N LEU A 151 -13.17 4.86 -16.33
CA LEU A 151 -12.05 4.15 -16.95
C LEU A 151 -10.71 4.65 -16.41
N ALA A 152 -10.47 5.95 -16.38
CA ALA A 152 -9.22 6.51 -15.87
C ALA A 152 -8.96 6.15 -14.40
N ALA A 153 -9.97 6.28 -13.54
CA ALA A 153 -9.89 5.88 -12.13
C ALA A 153 -9.64 4.38 -12.00
N THR A 154 -10.32 3.55 -12.80
CA THR A 154 -10.17 2.09 -12.81
C THR A 154 -8.75 1.68 -13.21
N PHE A 155 -8.16 2.30 -14.24
CA PHE A 155 -6.77 2.03 -14.61
C PHE A 155 -5.81 2.37 -13.46
N GLY A 156 -5.96 3.54 -12.84
CA GLY A 156 -5.18 3.89 -11.65
C GLY A 156 -5.32 2.87 -10.53
N GLY A 157 -6.54 2.37 -10.32
CA GLY A 157 -6.84 1.31 -9.36
C GLY A 157 -6.17 -0.02 -9.69
N ILE A 158 -6.21 -0.45 -10.96
CA ILE A 158 -5.56 -1.68 -11.42
C ILE A 158 -4.05 -1.60 -11.15
N PHE A 159 -3.39 -0.51 -11.54
CA PHE A 159 -1.96 -0.34 -11.30
C PHE A 159 -1.63 -0.29 -9.80
N SER A 160 -2.40 0.41 -8.99
CA SER A 160 -2.17 0.47 -7.53
C SER A 160 -2.28 -0.91 -6.89
N LYS A 161 -3.29 -1.69 -7.26
CA LYS A 161 -3.53 -3.03 -6.72
C LYS A 161 -2.51 -4.04 -7.23
N ALA A 162 -2.18 -4.03 -8.52
CA ALA A 162 -1.11 -4.84 -9.10
C ALA A 162 0.25 -4.51 -8.45
N GLY A 163 0.52 -3.23 -8.20
CA GLY A 163 1.70 -2.78 -7.48
C GLY A 163 1.80 -3.34 -6.06
N SER A 164 0.70 -3.37 -5.34
CA SER A 164 0.64 -4.01 -4.03
C SER A 164 1.03 -5.49 -4.08
N GLY A 165 0.57 -6.22 -5.11
CA GLY A 165 0.95 -7.62 -5.34
C GLY A 165 2.43 -7.78 -5.70
N ALA A 166 2.95 -6.92 -6.59
CA ALA A 166 4.34 -6.94 -7.02
C ALA A 166 5.32 -6.61 -5.88
N VAL A 167 4.97 -5.69 -4.97
CA VAL A 167 5.77 -5.41 -3.77
C VAL A 167 5.90 -6.66 -2.91
N TYR A 168 4.81 -7.37 -2.64
CA TYR A 168 4.85 -8.58 -1.82
C TYR A 168 5.58 -9.75 -2.50
N ALA A 169 5.61 -9.82 -3.83
CA ALA A 169 6.41 -10.79 -4.56
C ALA A 169 7.92 -10.55 -4.39
N MET A 170 8.33 -9.31 -4.11
CA MET A 170 9.73 -8.95 -3.86
C MET A 170 10.20 -9.23 -2.43
N VAL A 171 9.28 -9.18 -1.45
CA VAL A 171 9.61 -9.29 -0.01
C VAL A 171 10.45 -10.52 0.34
N PRO A 172 10.10 -11.77 -0.09
CA PRO A 172 10.88 -12.95 0.24
C PRO A 172 12.29 -12.96 -0.32
N LEU A 173 12.55 -12.16 -1.36
CA LEU A 173 13.84 -12.10 -2.03
C LEU A 173 14.84 -11.17 -1.35
N ILE A 174 14.42 -10.33 -0.41
CA ILE A 174 15.35 -9.47 0.33
C ILE A 174 16.08 -10.28 1.41
N GLN A 175 15.33 -11.02 2.21
CA GLN A 175 15.88 -11.93 3.21
C GLN A 175 14.81 -12.96 3.57
N ARG A 176 14.97 -14.18 3.07
CA ARG A 176 13.95 -15.23 3.16
C ARG A 176 13.57 -15.59 4.60
N ARG A 177 14.57 -15.67 5.47
CA ARG A 177 14.37 -15.98 6.90
C ARG A 177 13.55 -14.90 7.62
N LEU A 178 13.63 -13.65 7.16
CA LEU A 178 12.95 -12.52 7.77
C LEU A 178 11.71 -12.07 6.97
N THR A 179 11.22 -12.90 6.05
CA THR A 179 10.06 -12.59 5.19
C THR A 179 8.86 -12.09 5.98
N GLY A 180 8.50 -12.74 7.09
CA GLY A 180 7.37 -12.33 7.92
C GLY A 180 7.59 -10.96 8.59
N GLN A 181 8.80 -10.67 9.03
CA GLN A 181 9.15 -9.37 9.61
C GLN A 181 9.10 -8.27 8.56
N ILE A 182 9.70 -8.47 7.39
CA ILE A 182 9.71 -7.51 6.29
C ILE A 182 8.27 -7.29 5.78
N ALA A 183 7.50 -8.37 5.59
CA ALA A 183 6.09 -8.27 5.18
C ALA A 183 5.25 -7.48 6.19
N GLY A 184 5.48 -7.68 7.48
CA GLY A 184 4.80 -6.94 8.55
C GLY A 184 5.14 -5.45 8.53
N MET A 185 6.41 -5.09 8.34
CA MET A 185 6.85 -3.69 8.20
C MET A 185 6.22 -3.05 6.97
N THR A 186 6.35 -3.69 5.82
CA THR A 186 5.77 -3.21 4.56
C THR A 186 4.26 -3.01 4.69
N GLY A 187 3.55 -3.97 5.30
CA GLY A 187 2.10 -3.84 5.58
C GLY A 187 1.76 -2.66 6.50
N ALA A 188 2.57 -2.42 7.54
CA ALA A 188 2.40 -1.27 8.44
C ALA A 188 2.55 0.06 7.69
N TYR A 189 3.57 0.19 6.84
CA TYR A 189 3.77 1.39 6.02
C TYR A 189 2.65 1.63 5.02
N GLY A 190 2.00 0.57 4.51
CA GLY A 190 0.80 0.72 3.70
C GLY A 190 -0.33 1.45 4.43
N ASN A 191 -0.56 1.11 5.72
CA ASN A 191 -1.54 1.81 6.54
C ASN A 191 -1.12 3.26 6.85
N VAL A 192 0.17 3.51 7.07
CA VAL A 192 0.71 4.89 7.18
C VAL A 192 0.40 5.68 5.92
N GLY A 193 0.57 5.07 4.73
CA GLY A 193 0.20 5.67 3.46
C GLY A 193 -1.29 6.01 3.37
N GLY A 194 -2.16 5.10 3.82
CA GLY A 194 -3.60 5.34 3.89
C GLY A 194 -3.93 6.57 4.75
N VAL A 195 -3.36 6.66 5.94
CA VAL A 195 -3.54 7.83 6.83
C VAL A 195 -3.00 9.10 6.19
N ALA A 196 -1.79 9.05 5.59
CA ALA A 196 -1.17 10.20 4.95
C ALA A 196 -2.04 10.73 3.79
N PHE A 197 -2.46 9.87 2.86
CA PHE A 197 -3.31 10.28 1.73
C PHE A 197 -4.70 10.74 2.15
N LEU A 198 -5.32 10.09 3.16
CA LEU A 198 -6.60 10.56 3.70
C LEU A 198 -6.47 11.92 4.39
N THR A 199 -5.34 12.18 5.05
CA THR A 199 -5.05 13.49 5.64
C THR A 199 -4.90 14.55 4.54
N VAL A 200 -4.14 14.25 3.48
CA VAL A 200 -4.04 15.15 2.32
C VAL A 200 -5.41 15.41 1.70
N LEU A 201 -6.21 14.36 1.49
CA LEU A 201 -7.57 14.49 0.96
C LEU A 201 -8.45 15.44 1.79
N ALA A 202 -8.30 15.41 3.11
CA ALA A 202 -9.05 16.31 4.00
C ALA A 202 -8.62 17.79 3.95
N MET A 203 -7.43 18.06 3.41
CA MET A 203 -6.81 19.40 3.42
C MET A 203 -6.79 20.09 2.06
N VAL A 204 -6.93 19.35 0.95
CA VAL A 204 -6.78 19.89 -0.39
C VAL A 204 -8.00 19.57 -1.27
N SER A 205 -8.12 20.25 -2.43
CA SER A 205 -9.13 19.92 -3.42
C SER A 205 -8.86 18.56 -4.09
N THR A 206 -9.91 17.93 -4.61
CA THR A 206 -9.84 16.63 -5.29
C THR A 206 -8.80 16.57 -6.42
N PRO A 207 -8.69 17.56 -7.32
CA PRO A 207 -7.63 17.58 -8.34
C PRO A 207 -6.23 17.57 -7.73
N VAL A 208 -5.99 18.40 -6.71
CA VAL A 208 -4.69 18.45 -6.00
C VAL A 208 -4.40 17.15 -5.29
N PHE A 209 -5.40 16.49 -4.72
CA PHE A 209 -5.25 15.16 -4.11
C PHE A 209 -4.76 14.12 -5.13
N PHE A 210 -5.41 14.01 -6.30
CA PHE A 210 -4.97 13.07 -7.33
C PHE A 210 -3.59 13.42 -7.90
N MET A 211 -3.28 14.70 -8.05
CA MET A 211 -1.94 15.15 -8.44
C MET A 211 -0.88 14.77 -7.40
N THR A 212 -1.22 14.83 -6.11
CA THR A 212 -0.32 14.42 -5.02
C THR A 212 -0.01 12.92 -5.11
N ILE A 213 -1.01 12.07 -5.39
CA ILE A 213 -0.79 10.64 -5.64
C ILE A 213 0.16 10.44 -6.83
N SER A 214 -0.12 11.11 -7.95
CA SER A 214 0.71 11.05 -9.15
C SER A 214 2.17 11.45 -8.87
N ALA A 215 2.38 12.58 -8.21
CA ALA A 215 3.70 13.08 -7.88
C ALA A 215 4.45 12.14 -6.92
N THR A 216 3.76 11.62 -5.90
CA THR A 216 4.36 10.67 -4.95
C THR A 216 4.73 9.36 -5.64
N ALA A 217 3.89 8.88 -6.56
CA ALA A 217 4.20 7.71 -7.39
C ALA A 217 5.42 7.94 -8.29
N ALA A 218 5.52 9.12 -8.93
CA ALA A 218 6.67 9.48 -9.76
C ALA A 218 7.98 9.56 -8.95
N VAL A 219 7.95 10.14 -7.76
CA VAL A 219 9.12 10.18 -6.86
C VAL A 219 9.51 8.76 -6.44
N THR A 220 8.54 7.93 -6.06
CA THR A 220 8.80 6.53 -5.67
C THR A 220 9.35 5.72 -6.83
N LEU A 221 8.86 5.95 -8.06
CA LEU A 221 9.40 5.36 -9.29
C LEU A 221 10.91 5.63 -9.43
N VAL A 222 11.35 6.87 -9.17
CA VAL A 222 12.78 7.22 -9.21
C VAL A 222 13.57 6.41 -8.19
N PHE A 223 13.08 6.27 -6.96
CA PHE A 223 13.73 5.45 -5.95
C PHE A 223 13.78 3.97 -6.34
N ILE A 224 12.70 3.41 -6.89
CA ILE A 224 12.67 2.03 -7.39
C ILE A 224 13.69 1.85 -8.53
N ALA A 225 13.70 2.76 -9.50
CA ALA A 225 14.58 2.65 -10.66
C ALA A 225 16.05 2.71 -10.29
N LEU A 226 16.43 3.61 -9.38
CA LEU A 226 17.82 3.86 -9.01
C LEU A 226 18.36 2.90 -7.95
N PHE A 227 17.55 2.58 -6.93
CA PHE A 227 18.07 1.93 -5.72
C PHE A 227 17.51 0.53 -5.46
N LEU A 228 16.35 0.14 -6.03
CA LEU A 228 15.85 -1.22 -5.86
C LEU A 228 16.74 -2.18 -6.63
N ARG A 229 17.22 -3.21 -5.95
CA ARG A 229 18.02 -4.29 -6.54
C ARG A 229 17.23 -5.58 -6.50
N GLU A 230 17.02 -6.20 -7.64
CA GLU A 230 16.42 -7.52 -7.76
C GLU A 230 17.54 -8.56 -7.71
N PRO A 231 17.53 -9.48 -6.73
CA PRO A 231 18.48 -10.60 -6.71
C PRO A 231 18.27 -11.47 -7.94
N LYS A 232 19.36 -11.85 -8.59
CA LYS A 232 19.36 -12.74 -9.77
C LYS A 232 20.32 -13.89 -9.54
N GLY A 233 19.96 -15.07 -10.04
CA GLY A 233 20.78 -16.25 -9.95
C GLY A 233 20.60 -16.99 -8.64
N HIS A 234 21.57 -16.94 -7.73
CA HIS A 234 21.51 -17.68 -6.47
C HIS A 234 21.43 -16.75 -5.27
N MET A 235 20.57 -17.07 -4.33
CA MET A 235 20.53 -16.46 -2.99
C MET A 235 21.11 -17.43 -1.97
N THR A 236 21.86 -16.88 -1.02
CA THR A 236 22.32 -17.65 0.15
C THR A 236 21.25 -17.65 1.22
N GLU A 237 20.81 -18.83 1.65
CA GLU A 237 19.97 -19.01 2.85
C GLU A 237 20.81 -19.68 3.94
N VAL A 238 20.80 -19.09 5.13
CA VAL A 238 21.42 -19.70 6.31
C VAL A 238 20.33 -20.46 7.04
N LEU A 239 20.46 -21.79 7.07
CA LEU A 239 19.52 -22.67 7.78
C LEU A 239 19.66 -22.53 9.31
N PRO A 240 18.65 -22.98 10.10
CA PRO A 240 18.69 -22.90 11.56
C PRO A 240 19.90 -23.59 12.22
N ASP A 241 20.49 -24.57 11.55
CA ASP A 241 21.70 -25.27 11.96
C ASP A 241 23.01 -24.56 11.63
N GLY A 242 22.93 -23.37 10.97
CA GLY A 242 24.08 -22.58 10.54
C GLY A 242 24.64 -22.97 9.17
N THR A 243 24.10 -23.98 8.49
CA THR A 243 24.53 -24.34 7.13
C THR A 243 24.04 -23.31 6.12
N VAL A 244 24.88 -23.07 5.11
CA VAL A 244 24.57 -22.11 4.01
C VAL A 244 24.11 -22.90 2.79
N GLN A 245 22.87 -22.68 2.37
CA GLN A 245 22.29 -23.26 1.16
C GLN A 245 22.16 -22.21 0.08
N LEU A 246 22.53 -22.55 -1.16
CA LEU A 246 22.29 -21.72 -2.33
C LEU A 246 20.91 -22.07 -2.91
N ILE A 247 20.06 -21.06 -3.05
CA ILE A 247 18.72 -21.20 -3.65
C ILE A 247 18.72 -20.46 -4.97
N GLU A 248 18.27 -21.14 -6.02
CA GLU A 248 18.09 -20.53 -7.32
C GLU A 248 16.91 -19.57 -7.31
N VAL A 249 17.15 -18.34 -7.79
CA VAL A 249 16.13 -17.29 -7.93
C VAL A 249 15.95 -17.04 -9.42
N ASN A 250 14.82 -17.48 -9.93
CA ASN A 250 14.39 -17.25 -11.32
C ASN A 250 13.75 -15.88 -11.49
#